data_7ae80ccc1465687dbcb8b924283f74a6
#
_entry.id   7ae80ccc1465687dbcb8b924283f74a6
#
_cell.length_a   1.000
_cell.length_b   1.000
_cell.length_c   1.000
_cell.angle_alpha   90.00
_cell.angle_beta   90.00
_cell.angle_gamma   90.00
#
_symmetry.space_group_name_H-M   'P 1'
#
loop_
_entity.id
_entity.type
_entity.pdbx_description
1 polymer ?
#
loop_
_entity_poly.entity_id
_entity_poly.type
_entity_poly.pdbx_seq_one_letter_code
_entity_poly.pdbx_strand_id
1 'polypeptide(L)'
;MKKSIEENLKELEGLNTIDLIAKKLNVKKNTAIKKICELKKLGYVETQGGGKQPRLYTVSRTKIISIGNPGLYGIINKYSKIKLVTSFNHRIIGRELSIEEAIVRAIKSKEFRVILASLGLFNKIKNWHKLYHFAEKENVRRKVGALYDLSRETIKVRRMDSKTRNLLLNAKQEEKYIIENMKSKDFKDIEKTWKVYIPFNKADLERYKE
;
A
#
# COMPACT_ATOMS: atom_id res chain seq x y z
N MET A 1 -12.46 39.04 8.05
CA MET A 1 -13.55 38.17 8.57
C MET A 1 -13.06 36.70 8.57
N LYS A 2 -13.26 35.93 9.66
CA LYS A 2 -13.03 34.49 9.65
C LYS A 2 -14.19 33.83 8.89
N LYS A 3 -13.93 33.22 7.75
CA LYS A 3 -14.93 32.39 7.06
C LYS A 3 -15.44 31.29 7.99
N SER A 4 -16.74 31.01 7.93
CA SER A 4 -17.36 29.92 8.70
C SER A 4 -16.79 28.56 8.30
N ILE A 5 -16.98 27.52 9.12
CA ILE A 5 -16.56 26.14 8.78
C ILE A 5 -17.25 25.69 7.48
N GLU A 6 -18.52 25.98 7.32
CA GLU A 6 -19.32 25.61 6.16
C GLU A 6 -18.83 26.25 4.87
N GLU A 7 -18.48 27.55 4.91
CA GLU A 7 -17.89 28.26 3.77
C GLU A 7 -16.54 27.62 3.36
N ASN A 8 -15.69 27.31 4.35
CA ASN A 8 -14.41 26.65 4.08
C ASN A 8 -14.61 25.25 3.46
N LEU A 9 -15.60 24.48 3.93
CA LEU A 9 -15.90 23.15 3.38
C LEU A 9 -16.41 23.24 1.95
N LYS A 10 -17.29 24.21 1.65
CA LYS A 10 -17.81 24.44 0.30
C LYS A 10 -16.71 24.81 -0.69
N GLU A 11 -15.76 25.65 -0.26
CA GLU A 11 -14.66 26.12 -1.13
C GLU A 11 -13.60 25.07 -1.36
N LEU A 12 -13.38 24.18 -0.38
CA LEU A 12 -12.33 23.17 -0.40
C LEU A 12 -12.80 21.77 -0.85
N GLU A 13 -14.08 21.58 -1.12
CA GLU A 13 -14.63 20.27 -1.48
C GLU A 13 -13.81 19.57 -2.57
N GLY A 14 -13.58 18.24 -2.38
CA GLY A 14 -12.83 17.39 -3.28
C GLY A 14 -11.36 17.19 -2.90
N LEU A 15 -10.54 16.79 -3.85
CA LEU A 15 -9.13 16.46 -3.67
C LEU A 15 -8.26 17.72 -3.80
N ASN A 16 -7.43 18.00 -2.80
CA ASN A 16 -6.60 19.21 -2.73
C ASN A 16 -5.17 18.89 -2.28
N THR A 17 -4.22 19.70 -2.76
CA THR A 17 -2.89 19.84 -2.15
C THR A 17 -2.89 21.01 -1.17
N ILE A 18 -1.87 21.10 -0.31
CA ILE A 18 -1.79 22.22 0.65
C ILE A 18 -1.63 23.57 -0.06
N ASP A 19 -0.94 23.60 -1.20
CA ASP A 19 -0.75 24.82 -1.98
C ASP A 19 -2.06 25.27 -2.64
N LEU A 20 -2.87 24.32 -3.13
CA LEU A 20 -4.20 24.60 -3.67
C LEU A 20 -5.14 25.13 -2.55
N ILE A 21 -5.10 24.55 -1.36
CA ILE A 21 -5.86 25.02 -0.19
C ILE A 21 -5.47 26.44 0.18
N ALA A 22 -4.16 26.73 0.23
CA ALA A 22 -3.67 28.06 0.53
C ALA A 22 -4.18 29.11 -0.49
N LYS A 23 -4.17 28.75 -1.79
CA LYS A 23 -4.69 29.57 -2.88
C LYS A 23 -6.20 29.78 -2.78
N LYS A 24 -6.99 28.71 -2.64
CA LYS A 24 -8.46 28.79 -2.53
C LYS A 24 -8.91 29.66 -1.34
N LEU A 25 -8.26 29.49 -0.17
CA LEU A 25 -8.61 30.25 1.03
C LEU A 25 -7.94 31.62 1.09
N ASN A 26 -7.09 31.96 0.14
CA ASN A 26 -6.28 33.18 0.12
C ASN A 26 -5.52 33.43 1.45
N VAL A 27 -4.78 32.40 1.89
CA VAL A 27 -4.00 32.42 3.15
C VAL A 27 -2.59 31.88 2.94
N LYS A 28 -1.69 32.22 3.87
CA LYS A 28 -0.33 31.66 3.90
C LYS A 28 -0.39 30.13 4.13
N LYS A 29 0.58 29.39 3.55
CA LYS A 29 0.66 27.92 3.65
C LYS A 29 0.54 27.38 5.08
N ASN A 30 1.19 28.01 6.05
CA ASN A 30 1.12 27.62 7.46
C ASN A 30 -0.30 27.79 8.05
N THR A 31 -1.03 28.80 7.62
CA THR A 31 -2.43 29.01 8.01
C THR A 31 -3.35 27.96 7.37
N ALA A 32 -3.10 27.60 6.10
CA ALA A 32 -3.82 26.54 5.43
C ALA A 32 -3.62 25.19 6.14
N ILE A 33 -2.39 24.87 6.56
CA ILE A 33 -2.09 23.65 7.35
C ILE A 33 -2.90 23.64 8.67
N LYS A 34 -2.93 24.73 9.42
CA LYS A 34 -3.72 24.81 10.66
C LYS A 34 -5.20 24.57 10.41
N LYS A 35 -5.78 25.27 9.41
CA LYS A 35 -7.20 25.11 9.05
C LYS A 35 -7.55 23.68 8.63
N ILE A 36 -6.71 23.04 7.78
CA ILE A 36 -6.97 21.67 7.34
C ILE A 36 -6.82 20.66 8.48
N CYS A 37 -5.92 20.91 9.44
CA CYS A 37 -5.81 20.11 10.66
C CYS A 37 -7.04 20.22 11.56
N GLU A 38 -7.64 21.41 11.67
CA GLU A 38 -8.89 21.63 12.40
C GLU A 38 -10.05 20.88 11.73
N LEU A 39 -10.22 21.03 10.42
CA LEU A 39 -11.26 20.30 9.65
C LEU A 39 -11.07 18.78 9.73
N LYS A 40 -9.84 18.31 9.76
CA LYS A 40 -9.52 16.89 9.95
C LYS A 40 -9.92 16.38 11.34
N LYS A 41 -9.65 17.14 12.40
CA LYS A 41 -10.10 16.81 13.77
C LYS A 41 -11.61 16.74 13.86
N LEU A 42 -12.33 17.58 13.12
CA LEU A 42 -13.79 17.59 13.05
C LEU A 42 -14.37 16.46 12.14
N GLY A 43 -13.52 15.71 11.45
CA GLY A 43 -13.93 14.58 10.63
C GLY A 43 -14.32 14.92 9.18
N TYR A 44 -14.01 16.10 8.68
CA TYR A 44 -14.33 16.52 7.30
C TYR A 44 -13.20 16.29 6.30
N VAL A 45 -12.02 15.82 6.73
CA VAL A 45 -10.84 15.68 5.87
C VAL A 45 -10.18 14.33 6.06
N GLU A 46 -9.95 13.63 4.95
CA GLU A 46 -9.04 12.49 4.87
C GLU A 46 -7.70 12.90 4.25
N THR A 47 -6.63 12.21 4.64
CA THR A 47 -5.27 12.49 4.16
C THR A 47 -4.67 11.26 3.51
N GLN A 48 -4.09 11.43 2.33
CA GLN A 48 -3.38 10.38 1.60
C GLN A 48 -1.96 10.87 1.23
N GLY A 49 -1.03 9.93 1.03
CA GLY A 49 0.36 10.27 0.71
C GLY A 49 1.15 10.74 1.93
N GLY A 50 2.22 11.48 1.69
CA GLY A 50 3.19 11.94 2.70
C GLY A 50 4.55 11.26 2.58
N GLY A 51 5.51 11.62 3.45
CA GLY A 51 6.91 11.26 3.24
C GLY A 51 7.48 12.04 2.05
N LYS A 52 8.11 11.35 1.09
CA LYS A 52 8.64 11.98 -0.14
C LYS A 52 7.56 12.30 -1.18
N GLN A 53 6.34 11.80 -1.02
CA GLN A 53 5.22 12.08 -1.93
C GLN A 53 4.38 13.27 -1.45
N PRO A 54 3.78 14.04 -2.36
CA PRO A 54 2.85 15.10 -1.99
C PRO A 54 1.71 14.55 -1.14
N ARG A 55 1.38 15.27 -0.07
CA ARG A 55 0.23 14.94 0.77
C ARG A 55 -1.03 15.51 0.12
N LEU A 56 -2.01 14.64 -0.10
CA LEU A 56 -3.32 14.98 -0.63
C LEU A 56 -4.35 14.99 0.48
N TYR A 57 -5.30 15.90 0.37
CA TYR A 57 -6.39 16.11 1.32
C TYR A 57 -7.72 16.00 0.58
N THR A 58 -8.53 15.01 0.94
CA THR A 58 -9.91 14.90 0.45
C THR A 58 -10.83 15.60 1.46
N VAL A 59 -11.46 16.67 1.05
CA VAL A 59 -12.39 17.45 1.87
C VAL A 59 -13.82 17.12 1.47
N SER A 60 -14.68 16.82 2.46
CA SER A 60 -16.10 16.54 2.27
C SER A 60 -16.94 17.53 3.07
N ARG A 61 -18.12 17.92 2.56
CA ARG A 61 -19.09 18.73 3.32
C ARG A 61 -19.75 17.96 4.44
N THR A 62 -19.85 16.64 4.30
CA THR A 62 -20.36 15.75 5.34
C THR A 62 -19.20 15.14 6.12
N LYS A 63 -19.42 14.85 7.42
CA LYS A 63 -18.41 14.16 8.22
C LYS A 63 -18.10 12.81 7.62
N ILE A 64 -16.82 12.54 7.39
CA ILE A 64 -16.32 11.27 6.90
C ILE A 64 -16.31 10.30 8.08
N ILE A 65 -17.36 9.52 8.21
CA ILE A 65 -17.45 8.47 9.24
C ILE A 65 -16.70 7.25 8.71
N SER A 66 -15.53 7.00 9.26
CA SER A 66 -14.72 5.84 8.92
C SER A 66 -15.27 4.57 9.56
N ILE A 67 -16.33 3.99 9.00
CA ILE A 67 -16.89 2.71 9.45
C ILE A 67 -16.07 1.55 8.86
N GLY A 68 -15.73 0.56 9.70
CA GLY A 68 -14.98 -0.63 9.28
C GLY A 68 -13.45 -0.50 9.38
N ASN A 69 -12.79 -1.61 9.09
CA ASN A 69 -11.34 -1.78 9.18
C ASN A 69 -10.64 -1.35 7.88
N PRO A 70 -9.34 -0.97 7.93
CA PRO A 70 -8.59 -0.62 6.74
C PRO A 70 -8.62 -1.75 5.70
N GLY A 71 -8.92 -1.41 4.44
CA GLY A 71 -8.75 -2.31 3.30
C GLY A 71 -7.29 -2.44 2.88
N LEU A 72 -7.05 -3.05 1.71
CA LEU A 72 -5.72 -3.35 1.20
C LEU A 72 -4.79 -2.12 1.18
N TYR A 73 -5.23 -1.04 0.57
CA TYR A 73 -4.44 0.21 0.46
C TYR A 73 -4.16 0.84 1.83
N GLY A 74 -5.13 0.79 2.75
CA GLY A 74 -4.96 1.29 4.10
C GLY A 74 -3.88 0.52 4.87
N ILE A 75 -3.83 -0.82 4.74
CA ILE A 75 -2.80 -1.66 5.36
C ILE A 75 -1.44 -1.41 4.72
N ILE A 76 -1.35 -1.37 3.38
CA ILE A 76 -0.10 -1.07 2.69
C ILE A 76 0.41 0.31 3.13
N ASN A 77 -0.42 1.33 3.11
CA ASN A 77 -0.04 2.69 3.51
C ASN A 77 0.36 2.80 5.00
N LYS A 78 -0.16 1.95 5.86
CA LYS A 78 0.23 1.92 7.28
C LYS A 78 1.66 1.41 7.49
N TYR A 79 2.09 0.40 6.73
CA TYR A 79 3.32 -0.34 7.00
C TYR A 79 4.42 -0.18 5.95
N SER A 80 4.10 0.24 4.73
CA SER A 80 5.07 0.44 3.65
C SER A 80 5.66 1.85 3.62
N LYS A 81 6.91 1.98 3.19
CA LYS A 81 7.52 3.27 2.85
C LYS A 81 6.90 3.86 1.58
N ILE A 82 6.55 3.02 0.63
CA ILE A 82 5.89 3.44 -0.62
C ILE A 82 4.40 3.62 -0.34
N LYS A 83 3.92 4.88 -0.47
CA LYS A 83 2.52 5.22 -0.25
C LYS A 83 1.72 5.15 -1.54
N LEU A 84 0.54 4.56 -1.46
CA LEU A 84 -0.42 4.49 -2.54
C LEU A 84 -1.47 5.59 -2.37
N VAL A 85 -1.80 6.25 -3.47
CA VAL A 85 -2.87 7.25 -3.50
C VAL A 85 -4.06 6.63 -4.22
N THR A 86 -5.22 6.73 -3.59
CA THR A 86 -6.50 6.25 -4.14
C THR A 86 -7.53 7.35 -4.11
N SER A 87 -8.44 7.34 -5.06
CA SER A 87 -9.59 8.28 -5.10
C SER A 87 -10.61 8.02 -3.99
N PHE A 88 -10.63 6.81 -3.42
CA PHE A 88 -11.53 6.41 -2.34
C PHE A 88 -10.84 5.46 -1.36
N ASN A 89 -11.28 5.50 -0.10
CA ASN A 89 -10.79 4.62 0.95
C ASN A 89 -11.70 3.39 1.09
N HIS A 90 -11.29 2.29 0.49
CA HIS A 90 -11.98 1.02 0.65
C HIS A 90 -11.82 0.51 2.09
N ARG A 91 -12.94 0.21 2.75
CA ARG A 91 -12.98 -0.34 4.10
C ARG A 91 -13.70 -1.69 4.15
N ILE A 92 -13.32 -2.51 5.11
CA ILE A 92 -13.88 -3.85 5.30
C ILE A 92 -14.73 -3.86 6.57
N ILE A 93 -16.00 -4.26 6.44
CA ILE A 93 -16.93 -4.37 7.56
C ILE A 93 -16.90 -5.81 8.08
N GLY A 94 -17.03 -5.97 9.40
CA GLY A 94 -17.18 -7.26 10.08
C GLY A 94 -15.90 -8.05 10.34
N ARG A 95 -14.76 -7.71 9.69
CA ARG A 95 -13.47 -8.38 9.93
C ARG A 95 -12.27 -7.47 9.65
N GLU A 96 -11.13 -7.84 10.19
CA GLU A 96 -9.85 -7.21 9.85
C GLU A 96 -9.15 -7.98 8.72
N LEU A 97 -8.52 -7.24 7.81
CA LEU A 97 -7.62 -7.80 6.81
C LEU A 97 -6.25 -8.03 7.47
N SER A 98 -5.79 -9.28 7.52
CA SER A 98 -4.46 -9.57 8.05
C SER A 98 -3.37 -9.17 7.05
N ILE A 99 -2.15 -8.99 7.55
CA ILE A 99 -0.98 -8.63 6.72
C ILE A 99 -0.72 -9.74 5.69
N GLU A 100 -0.83 -10.99 6.11
CA GLU A 100 -0.63 -12.16 5.25
C GLU A 100 -1.65 -12.20 4.10
N GLU A 101 -2.91 -11.93 4.40
CA GLU A 101 -3.96 -11.84 3.38
C GLU A 101 -3.76 -10.61 2.48
N ALA A 102 -3.31 -9.47 3.03
CA ALA A 102 -3.05 -8.27 2.27
C ALA A 102 -1.95 -8.47 1.20
N ILE A 103 -0.88 -9.21 1.52
CA ILE A 103 0.18 -9.56 0.56
C ILE A 103 -0.40 -10.37 -0.60
N VAL A 104 -1.18 -11.40 -0.31
CA VAL A 104 -1.79 -12.25 -1.35
C VAL A 104 -2.77 -11.46 -2.22
N ARG A 105 -3.59 -10.60 -1.62
CA ARG A 105 -4.49 -9.69 -2.37
C ARG A 105 -3.72 -8.70 -3.24
N ALA A 106 -2.59 -8.17 -2.76
CA ALA A 106 -1.74 -7.31 -3.57
C ALA A 106 -1.19 -8.02 -4.81
N ILE A 107 -0.80 -9.29 -4.69
CA ILE A 107 -0.35 -10.09 -5.83
C ILE A 107 -1.51 -10.32 -6.83
N LYS A 108 -2.70 -10.60 -6.33
CA LYS A 108 -3.90 -10.84 -7.15
C LYS A 108 -4.39 -9.59 -7.88
N SER A 109 -4.09 -8.38 -7.38
CA SER A 109 -4.45 -7.14 -8.09
C SER A 109 -3.74 -6.99 -9.42
N LYS A 110 -2.60 -7.67 -9.62
CA LYS A 110 -1.70 -7.54 -10.80
C LYS A 110 -1.24 -6.09 -11.05
N GLU A 111 -1.43 -5.18 -10.10
CA GLU A 111 -1.04 -3.78 -10.20
C GLU A 111 0.41 -3.58 -9.75
N PHE A 112 1.27 -3.06 -10.63
CA PHE A 112 2.70 -2.87 -10.40
C PHE A 112 3.00 -2.13 -9.08
N ARG A 113 2.38 -0.96 -8.87
CA ARG A 113 2.63 -0.14 -7.67
C ARG A 113 2.10 -0.78 -6.38
N VAL A 114 0.98 -1.50 -6.45
CA VAL A 114 0.39 -2.19 -5.31
C VAL A 114 1.30 -3.33 -4.86
N ILE A 115 1.77 -4.16 -5.80
CA ILE A 115 2.68 -5.27 -5.49
C ILE A 115 4.02 -4.73 -4.99
N LEU A 116 4.60 -3.72 -5.65
CA LEU A 116 5.83 -3.09 -5.19
C LEU A 116 5.68 -2.56 -3.76
N ALA A 117 4.63 -1.79 -3.47
CA ALA A 117 4.38 -1.25 -2.14
C ALA A 117 4.12 -2.34 -1.09
N SER A 118 3.55 -3.49 -1.49
CA SER A 118 3.30 -4.60 -0.57
C SER A 118 4.57 -5.32 -0.07
N LEU A 119 5.73 -5.14 -0.72
CA LEU A 119 7.01 -5.69 -0.24
C LEU A 119 7.32 -5.23 1.19
N GLY A 120 6.94 -4.01 1.56
CA GLY A 120 7.09 -3.50 2.92
C GLY A 120 6.31 -4.27 3.99
N LEU A 121 5.29 -5.03 3.60
CA LEU A 121 4.49 -5.83 4.54
C LEU A 121 5.22 -7.09 5.02
N PHE A 122 6.18 -7.63 4.26
CA PHE A 122 6.91 -8.84 4.64
C PHE A 122 7.64 -8.68 5.97
N ASN A 123 8.07 -7.50 6.33
CA ASN A 123 8.72 -7.24 7.63
C ASN A 123 7.73 -7.29 8.82
N LYS A 124 6.43 -7.32 8.57
CA LYS A 124 5.36 -7.33 9.58
C LYS A 124 4.65 -8.67 9.72
N ILE A 125 5.03 -9.66 8.92
CA ILE A 125 4.45 -11.02 8.99
C ILE A 125 4.73 -11.62 10.36
N LYS A 126 3.67 -12.10 11.01
CA LYS A 126 3.75 -12.79 12.28
C LYS A 126 3.65 -14.30 12.13
N ASN A 127 2.87 -14.76 11.15
CA ASN A 127 2.55 -16.17 10.94
C ASN A 127 2.78 -16.59 9.49
N TRP A 128 3.90 -17.27 9.22
CA TRP A 128 4.27 -17.77 7.89
C TRP A 128 3.30 -18.83 7.37
N HIS A 129 2.80 -19.70 8.26
CA HIS A 129 1.84 -20.74 7.89
C HIS A 129 0.50 -20.14 7.41
N LYS A 130 0.06 -19.06 8.07
CA LYS A 130 -1.13 -18.32 7.63
C LYS A 130 -0.93 -17.70 6.24
N LEU A 131 0.27 -17.16 5.96
CA LEU A 131 0.62 -16.66 4.63
C LEU A 131 0.56 -17.78 3.58
N TYR A 132 1.14 -18.95 3.92
CA TYR A 132 1.08 -20.12 3.04
C TYR A 132 -0.37 -20.51 2.69
N HIS A 133 -1.26 -20.60 3.66
CA HIS A 133 -2.65 -20.96 3.42
C HIS A 133 -3.38 -19.98 2.48
N PHE A 134 -3.18 -18.67 2.67
CA PHE A 134 -3.74 -17.70 1.73
C PHE A 134 -3.13 -17.83 0.34
N ALA A 135 -1.82 -18.03 0.25
CA ALA A 135 -1.12 -18.21 -1.02
C ALA A 135 -1.56 -19.48 -1.76
N GLU A 136 -1.83 -20.56 -1.03
CA GLU A 136 -2.33 -21.81 -1.54
C GLU A 136 -3.75 -21.67 -2.08
N LYS A 137 -4.65 -21.08 -1.31
CA LYS A 137 -6.04 -20.82 -1.71
C LYS A 137 -6.14 -20.03 -3.01
N GLU A 138 -5.26 -19.05 -3.19
CA GLU A 138 -5.25 -18.16 -4.35
C GLU A 138 -4.29 -18.61 -5.46
N ASN A 139 -3.62 -19.77 -5.30
CA ASN A 139 -2.68 -20.34 -6.25
C ASN A 139 -1.52 -19.39 -6.63
N VAL A 140 -0.91 -18.72 -5.63
CA VAL A 140 0.18 -17.75 -5.80
C VAL A 140 1.40 -18.05 -4.93
N ARG A 141 1.58 -19.33 -4.52
CA ARG A 141 2.64 -19.76 -3.59
C ARG A 141 4.04 -19.35 -4.05
N ARG A 142 4.40 -19.65 -5.30
CA ARG A 142 5.71 -19.32 -5.88
C ARG A 142 5.91 -17.82 -6.00
N LYS A 143 4.85 -17.07 -6.36
CA LYS A 143 4.87 -15.60 -6.44
C LYS A 143 5.14 -14.97 -5.07
N VAL A 144 4.51 -15.49 -4.01
CA VAL A 144 4.75 -15.07 -2.62
C VAL A 144 6.21 -15.32 -2.22
N GLY A 145 6.73 -16.51 -2.52
CA GLY A 145 8.12 -16.85 -2.20
C GLY A 145 9.14 -15.99 -2.94
N ALA A 146 8.92 -15.71 -4.22
CA ALA A 146 9.77 -14.84 -5.00
C ALA A 146 9.78 -13.40 -4.48
N LEU A 147 8.62 -12.84 -4.14
CA LEU A 147 8.51 -11.51 -3.56
C LEU A 147 9.08 -11.44 -2.13
N TYR A 148 9.03 -12.53 -1.37
CA TYR A 148 9.71 -12.61 -0.09
C TYR A 148 11.24 -12.53 -0.25
N ASP A 149 11.84 -13.34 -1.15
CA ASP A 149 13.28 -13.28 -1.40
C ASP A 149 13.69 -11.90 -1.93
N LEU A 150 12.91 -11.32 -2.84
CA LEU A 150 13.11 -9.96 -3.34
C LEU A 150 13.07 -8.90 -2.23
N SER A 151 12.11 -9.02 -1.31
CA SER A 151 11.99 -8.07 -0.20
C SER A 151 13.21 -8.13 0.74
N ARG A 152 13.82 -9.30 0.91
CA ARG A 152 15.02 -9.47 1.74
C ARG A 152 16.27 -8.79 1.21
N GLU A 153 16.35 -8.53 -0.08
CA GLU A 153 17.47 -7.79 -0.67
C GLU A 153 17.47 -6.30 -0.28
N THR A 154 16.31 -5.77 0.04
CA THR A 154 16.14 -4.31 0.24
C THR A 154 15.60 -3.92 1.61
N ILE A 155 14.95 -4.85 2.29
CA ILE A 155 14.26 -4.61 3.56
C ILE A 155 14.75 -5.64 4.59
N LYS A 156 14.92 -5.22 5.85
CA LYS A 156 15.19 -6.15 6.94
C LYS A 156 13.93 -6.96 7.24
N VAL A 157 13.83 -8.15 6.66
CA VAL A 157 12.69 -9.06 6.84
C VAL A 157 13.07 -10.24 7.72
N ARG A 158 12.17 -10.62 8.63
CA ARG A 158 12.33 -11.83 9.46
C ARG A 158 12.47 -13.05 8.55
N ARG A 159 13.37 -13.97 8.93
CA ARG A 159 13.58 -15.22 8.18
C ARG A 159 12.30 -16.07 8.20
N MET A 160 11.89 -16.54 7.03
CA MET A 160 10.83 -17.54 6.88
C MET A 160 11.33 -18.89 7.41
N ASP A 161 10.47 -19.64 8.06
CA ASP A 161 10.79 -21.01 8.49
C ASP A 161 10.96 -21.94 7.28
N SER A 162 11.84 -22.94 7.45
CA SER A 162 12.19 -23.86 6.35
C SER A 162 10.99 -24.69 5.87
N LYS A 163 10.08 -25.04 6.77
CA LYS A 163 8.88 -25.81 6.43
C LYS A 163 7.99 -25.02 5.46
N THR A 164 7.67 -23.78 5.80
CA THR A 164 6.86 -22.89 4.94
C THR A 164 7.58 -22.65 3.60
N ARG A 165 8.89 -22.38 3.63
CA ARG A 165 9.66 -22.18 2.39
C ARG A 165 9.57 -23.39 1.46
N ASN A 166 9.74 -24.60 1.98
CA ASN A 166 9.65 -25.82 1.20
C ASN A 166 8.24 -26.04 0.63
N LEU A 167 7.20 -25.77 1.42
CA LEU A 167 5.82 -25.84 0.96
C LEU A 167 5.53 -24.88 -0.20
N LEU A 168 6.07 -23.67 -0.16
CA LEU A 168 5.94 -22.69 -1.24
C LEU A 168 6.71 -23.14 -2.51
N LEU A 169 7.91 -23.69 -2.36
CA LEU A 169 8.74 -24.18 -3.47
C LEU A 169 8.12 -25.40 -4.17
N ASN A 170 7.52 -26.30 -3.40
CA ASN A 170 6.90 -27.53 -3.92
C ASN A 170 5.50 -27.30 -4.52
N ALA A 171 5.10 -26.06 -4.73
CA ALA A 171 3.85 -25.74 -5.41
C ALA A 171 3.83 -26.37 -6.82
N LYS A 172 2.69 -27.00 -7.18
CA LYS A 172 2.44 -27.48 -8.54
C LYS A 172 2.39 -26.30 -9.51
N GLN A 173 2.17 -26.56 -10.78
CA GLN A 173 2.16 -25.53 -11.83
C GLN A 173 1.31 -24.30 -11.45
N GLU A 174 1.97 -23.13 -11.42
CA GLU A 174 1.35 -21.81 -11.25
C GLU A 174 1.74 -20.92 -12.44
N GLU A 175 0.98 -19.85 -12.65
CA GLU A 175 1.36 -18.82 -13.63
C GLU A 175 2.77 -18.29 -13.37
N LYS A 176 3.60 -18.28 -14.42
CA LYS A 176 5.00 -17.83 -14.33
C LYS A 176 5.13 -16.32 -14.13
N TYR A 177 4.20 -15.53 -14.62
CA TYR A 177 4.24 -14.08 -14.52
C TYR A 177 3.57 -13.59 -13.23
N ILE A 178 4.26 -12.74 -12.47
CA ILE A 178 3.64 -12.00 -11.35
C ILE A 178 2.67 -10.96 -11.93
N ILE A 179 3.11 -10.23 -12.95
CA ILE A 179 2.29 -9.32 -13.78
C ILE A 179 2.48 -9.76 -15.22
N GLU A 180 1.40 -9.94 -15.96
CA GLU A 180 1.42 -10.43 -17.33
C GLU A 180 2.35 -9.61 -18.23
N ASN A 181 3.13 -10.30 -19.03
CA ASN A 181 4.09 -9.73 -19.99
C ASN A 181 5.18 -8.82 -19.38
N MET A 182 5.31 -8.76 -18.04
CA MET A 182 6.36 -7.99 -17.36
C MET A 182 7.45 -8.91 -16.84
N LYS A 183 8.69 -8.63 -17.25
CA LYS A 183 9.89 -9.35 -16.82
C LYS A 183 11.06 -8.39 -16.71
N SER A 184 11.78 -8.46 -15.59
CA SER A 184 13.06 -7.78 -15.39
C SER A 184 14.25 -8.66 -15.78
N LYS A 185 15.42 -8.03 -15.92
CA LYS A 185 16.69 -8.75 -16.13
C LYS A 185 17.51 -8.89 -14.84
N ASP A 186 17.10 -8.24 -13.75
CA ASP A 186 17.94 -8.01 -12.56
C ASP A 186 17.93 -9.17 -11.54
N PHE A 187 16.87 -9.97 -11.47
CA PHE A 187 16.65 -10.95 -10.38
C PHE A 187 16.59 -12.39 -10.88
N LYS A 188 17.48 -12.75 -11.79
CA LYS A 188 17.50 -14.07 -12.47
C LYS A 188 17.63 -15.24 -11.48
N ASP A 189 18.38 -15.09 -10.40
CA ASP A 189 18.57 -16.16 -9.40
C ASP A 189 17.28 -16.45 -8.63
N ILE A 190 16.52 -15.40 -8.28
CA ILE A 190 15.21 -15.53 -7.65
C ILE A 190 14.21 -16.14 -8.63
N GLU A 191 14.20 -15.66 -9.88
CA GLU A 191 13.35 -16.21 -10.95
C GLU A 191 13.62 -17.70 -11.19
N LYS A 192 14.90 -18.11 -11.22
CA LYS A 192 15.31 -19.51 -11.38
C LYS A 192 14.85 -20.37 -10.21
N THR A 193 15.00 -19.87 -8.98
CA THR A 193 14.61 -20.58 -7.75
C THR A 193 13.09 -20.80 -7.69
N TRP A 194 12.31 -19.74 -7.92
CA TRP A 194 10.87 -19.77 -7.77
C TRP A 194 10.10 -20.10 -9.05
N LYS A 195 10.78 -20.14 -10.20
CA LYS A 195 10.20 -20.39 -11.54
C LYS A 195 9.09 -19.39 -11.89
N VAL A 196 9.27 -18.12 -11.50
CA VAL A 196 8.37 -17.00 -11.79
C VAL A 196 9.15 -15.80 -12.29
N TYR A 197 8.55 -14.98 -13.15
CA TYR A 197 9.15 -13.75 -13.67
C TYR A 197 8.82 -12.55 -12.77
N ILE A 198 9.88 -11.80 -12.39
CA ILE A 198 9.78 -10.61 -11.53
C ILE A 198 9.62 -9.38 -12.40
N PRO A 199 8.59 -8.53 -12.15
CA PRO A 199 8.33 -7.34 -12.97
C PRO A 199 9.18 -6.11 -12.57
N PHE A 200 9.95 -6.19 -11.47
CA PHE A 200 10.67 -5.05 -10.89
C PHE A 200 12.14 -5.03 -11.29
N ASN A 201 12.70 -3.81 -11.41
CA ASN A 201 14.12 -3.57 -11.56
C ASN A 201 14.74 -3.16 -10.21
N LYS A 202 16.08 -3.20 -10.11
CA LYS A 202 16.80 -2.71 -8.90
C LYS A 202 16.45 -1.26 -8.56
N ALA A 203 16.30 -0.40 -9.57
CA ALA A 203 15.92 0.99 -9.39
C ALA A 203 14.53 1.17 -8.73
N ASP A 204 13.56 0.28 -9.02
CA ASP A 204 12.24 0.31 -8.38
C ASP A 204 12.34 0.07 -6.87
N LEU A 205 13.33 -0.72 -6.44
CA LEU A 205 13.53 -1.11 -5.05
C LEU A 205 14.36 -0.09 -4.25
N GLU A 206 15.05 0.85 -4.89
CA GLU A 206 15.84 1.88 -4.20
C GLU A 206 15.02 2.72 -3.25
N ARG A 207 13.74 2.91 -3.55
CA ARG A 207 12.78 3.60 -2.66
C ARG A 207 12.61 2.96 -1.28
N TYR A 208 13.06 1.72 -1.12
CA TYR A 208 13.06 1.05 0.18
C TYR A 208 14.36 1.24 0.94
N LYS A 209 15.48 1.56 0.27
CA LYS A 209 16.80 1.81 0.89
C LYS A 209 16.88 3.19 1.54
N GLU A 210 16.15 4.16 0.97
CA GLU A 210 16.04 5.51 1.52
C GLU A 210 15.15 5.55 2.78
#